data_854c109b31fe5c32fd41e7ee79033ad4
#
_entry.id   854c109b31fe5c32fd41e7ee79033ad4
#
_cell.length_a   1.000
_cell.length_b   1.000
_cell.length_c   1.000
_cell.angle_alpha   90.00
_cell.angle_beta   90.00
_cell.angle_gamma   90.00
#
_symmetry.space_group_name_H-M   'P 1'
#
loop_
_entity.id
_entity.type
_entity.pdbx_description
1 polymer ?
#
loop_
_entity_poly.entity_id
_entity_poly.type
_entity_poly.pdbx_seq_one_letter_code
_entity_poly.pdbx_strand_id
1 'polypeptide(L)'
;QINTYGTLAAKAGLRDAGSVLGFPYGFVDGLAKLIPLQPTDPMALEDAIGIGKRAQKEPDRVVSEFRDRYHAEDDVRDLVDLALQLEDLTRNAGKHAGGVVIAPSPLSDFCPLFAEHDPEGRGKSPVTQFDKDDVEAVGLVKFDFLGLRTLTIIDWAVKAINVRHARAGLPPLDIAAIPLDDASVYRDVFANGNTGSV
;
A
#
# COMPACT_ATOMS: atom_id res chain seq x y z
N GLN A 1 -8.78 -17.86 1.40
CA GLN A 1 -8.21 -16.50 1.41
C GLN A 1 -6.72 -16.56 1.75
N ILE A 2 -5.96 -15.53 1.34
CA ILE A 2 -4.52 -15.41 1.56
C ILE A 2 -4.28 -14.49 2.74
N ASN A 3 -3.24 -14.80 3.53
CA ASN A 3 -2.74 -13.93 4.58
C ASN A 3 -1.87 -12.80 4.00
N THR A 4 -1.79 -11.69 4.71
CA THR A 4 -0.85 -10.59 4.44
C THR A 4 -0.16 -10.21 5.74
N TYR A 5 1.15 -10.10 5.71
CA TYR A 5 1.92 -9.62 6.84
C TYR A 5 2.22 -8.13 6.66
N GLY A 6 1.83 -7.34 7.63
CA GLY A 6 2.23 -5.94 7.71
C GLY A 6 3.51 -5.81 8.51
N THR A 7 4.53 -5.19 7.94
CA THR A 7 5.78 -4.88 8.62
C THR A 7 5.81 -3.44 9.13
N LEU A 8 6.69 -3.16 10.09
CA LEU A 8 6.95 -1.81 10.55
C LEU A 8 7.75 -1.06 9.49
N ALA A 9 7.10 -0.12 8.82
CA ALA A 9 7.78 0.78 7.90
C ALA A 9 8.50 1.91 8.67
N ALA A 10 9.49 2.52 8.05
CA ALA A 10 10.35 3.58 8.60
C ALA A 10 9.64 4.60 9.50
N LYS A 11 8.60 5.25 8.99
CA LYS A 11 7.85 6.28 9.74
C LYS A 11 7.10 5.72 10.95
N ALA A 12 6.58 4.50 10.85
CA ALA A 12 5.88 3.85 11.94
C ALA A 12 6.89 3.41 13.02
N GLY A 13 8.00 2.82 12.61
CA GLY A 13 9.10 2.44 13.50
C GLY A 13 9.61 3.62 14.32
N LEU A 14 9.84 4.78 13.69
CA LEU A 14 10.24 6.00 14.39
C LEU A 14 9.21 6.46 15.44
N ARG A 15 7.90 6.45 15.09
CA ARG A 15 6.87 6.87 16.04
C ARG A 15 6.69 5.91 17.19
N ASP A 16 6.77 4.61 16.93
CA ASP A 16 6.65 3.59 17.96
C ASP A 16 7.89 3.63 18.89
N ALA A 17 9.10 3.71 18.36
CA ALA A 17 10.32 3.86 19.13
C ALA A 17 10.31 5.17 19.97
N GLY A 18 9.91 6.29 19.37
CA GLY A 18 9.80 7.57 20.07
C GLY A 18 8.81 7.55 21.22
N SER A 19 7.68 6.87 21.05
CA SER A 19 6.68 6.69 22.11
C SER A 19 7.25 5.89 23.28
N VAL A 20 8.00 4.81 23.01
CA VAL A 20 8.62 3.96 24.06
C VAL A 20 9.73 4.71 24.78
N LEU A 21 10.54 5.51 24.08
CA LEU A 21 11.60 6.32 24.66
C LEU A 21 11.07 7.56 25.40
N GLY A 22 9.77 7.85 25.30
CA GLY A 22 9.14 8.98 25.99
C GLY A 22 9.37 10.34 25.31
N PHE A 23 9.77 10.36 24.05
CA PHE A 23 9.92 11.61 23.31
C PHE A 23 8.58 12.29 23.01
N PRO A 24 8.53 13.64 23.00
CA PRO A 24 7.32 14.37 22.63
C PRO A 24 6.88 14.02 21.21
N TYR A 25 5.58 13.76 21.03
CA TYR A 25 5.01 13.38 19.73
C TYR A 25 5.39 14.35 18.60
N GLY A 26 5.34 15.66 18.85
CA GLY A 26 5.69 16.67 17.83
C GLY A 26 7.15 16.59 17.36
N PHE A 27 8.08 16.23 18.25
CA PHE A 27 9.49 16.01 17.91
C PHE A 27 9.63 14.79 16.98
N VAL A 28 9.06 13.66 17.37
CA VAL A 28 9.14 12.42 16.60
C VAL A 28 8.41 12.51 15.26
N ASP A 29 7.24 13.14 15.24
CA ASP A 29 6.45 13.33 14.02
C ASP A 29 7.14 14.30 13.05
N GLY A 30 7.84 15.31 13.57
CA GLY A 30 8.68 16.20 12.78
C GLY A 30 9.79 15.45 12.05
N LEU A 31 10.49 14.54 12.74
CA LEU A 31 11.50 13.66 12.13
C LEU A 31 10.91 12.71 11.11
N ALA A 32 9.81 12.05 11.46
CA ALA A 32 9.15 11.09 10.55
C ALA A 32 8.63 11.75 9.26
N LYS A 33 8.28 13.05 9.31
CA LYS A 33 7.84 13.81 8.13
C LYS A 33 8.96 14.13 7.16
N LEU A 34 10.20 14.17 7.60
CA LEU A 34 11.36 14.38 6.72
C LEU A 34 11.51 13.24 5.71
N ILE A 35 11.15 12.01 6.10
CA ILE A 35 11.22 10.86 5.20
C ILE A 35 10.11 10.97 4.15
N PRO A 36 10.40 10.87 2.83
CA PRO A 36 9.39 10.91 1.79
C PRO A 36 8.38 9.75 1.91
N LEU A 37 7.13 10.00 1.53
CA LEU A 37 6.13 8.95 1.38
C LEU A 37 6.11 8.50 -0.08
N GLN A 38 6.67 7.34 -0.36
CA GLN A 38 6.68 6.72 -1.68
C GLN A 38 5.98 5.35 -1.59
N PRO A 39 4.69 5.26 -1.94
CA PRO A 39 3.92 4.01 -1.76
C PRO A 39 4.44 2.83 -2.58
N THR A 40 5.01 3.09 -3.76
CA THR A 40 5.52 2.07 -4.69
C THR A 40 6.97 1.67 -4.43
N ASP A 41 7.73 2.51 -3.73
CA ASP A 41 9.13 2.28 -3.39
C ASP A 41 9.44 2.91 -2.03
N PRO A 42 8.98 2.31 -0.93
CA PRO A 42 9.16 2.88 0.41
C PRO A 42 10.64 3.05 0.74
N MET A 43 10.95 4.17 1.39
CA MET A 43 12.30 4.50 1.81
C MET A 43 12.59 3.83 3.16
N ALA A 44 13.66 3.06 3.22
CA ALA A 44 14.19 2.49 4.46
C ALA A 44 14.92 3.56 5.29
N LEU A 45 14.94 3.40 6.62
CA LEU A 45 15.67 4.32 7.51
C LEU A 45 17.16 4.35 7.21
N GLU A 46 17.75 3.18 6.94
CA GLU A 46 19.19 3.10 6.59
C GLU A 46 19.53 3.87 5.31
N ASP A 47 18.62 3.89 4.33
CA ASP A 47 18.81 4.69 3.12
C ASP A 47 18.65 6.19 3.41
N ALA A 48 17.64 6.56 4.22
CA ALA A 48 17.39 7.95 4.59
C ALA A 48 18.58 8.61 5.29
N ILE A 49 19.32 7.88 6.14
CA ILE A 49 20.54 8.37 6.80
C ILE A 49 21.83 8.12 6.01
N GLY A 50 21.74 7.45 4.87
CA GLY A 50 22.87 7.28 3.94
C GLY A 50 23.79 6.10 4.23
N ILE A 51 23.44 5.19 5.15
CA ILE A 51 24.23 3.97 5.45
C ILE A 51 23.76 2.75 4.67
N GLY A 52 22.55 2.81 4.09
CA GLY A 52 21.95 1.73 3.32
C GLY A 52 22.68 1.44 2.01
N LYS A 53 22.61 0.17 1.57
CA LYS A 53 23.21 -0.24 0.31
C LYS A 53 22.59 0.45 -0.92
N ARG A 54 21.32 0.79 -0.85
CA ARG A 54 20.63 1.51 -1.94
C ARG A 54 21.04 2.97 -1.97
N ALA A 55 21.19 3.63 -0.83
CA ALA A 55 21.67 5.01 -0.74
C ALA A 55 23.07 5.19 -1.34
N GLN A 56 23.92 4.16 -1.28
CA GLN A 56 25.25 4.18 -1.92
C GLN A 56 25.19 4.19 -3.45
N LYS A 57 24.15 3.62 -4.04
CA LYS A 57 23.92 3.56 -5.49
C LYS A 57 23.03 4.70 -5.98
N GLU A 58 22.14 5.14 -5.15
CA GLU A 58 21.09 6.15 -5.40
C GLU A 58 21.21 7.27 -4.35
N PRO A 59 22.18 8.21 -4.47
CA PRO A 59 22.40 9.26 -3.45
C PRO A 59 21.17 10.13 -3.17
N ASP A 60 20.24 10.24 -4.11
CA ASP A 60 18.99 10.99 -3.96
C ASP A 60 18.04 10.39 -2.91
N ARG A 61 18.29 9.16 -2.46
CA ARG A 61 17.56 8.54 -1.36
C ARG A 61 18.00 9.08 0.02
N VAL A 62 19.15 9.69 0.09
CA VAL A 62 19.63 10.28 1.34
C VAL A 62 18.86 11.57 1.65
N VAL A 63 18.18 11.60 2.79
CA VAL A 63 17.48 12.79 3.28
C VAL A 63 18.48 13.63 4.11
N SER A 64 19.09 14.63 3.48
CA SER A 64 20.20 15.39 4.09
C SER A 64 19.86 15.94 5.46
N GLU A 65 18.70 16.58 5.64
CA GLU A 65 18.27 17.12 6.92
C GLU A 65 18.11 16.03 8.00
N PHE A 66 17.53 14.88 7.64
CA PHE A 66 17.35 13.76 8.56
C PHE A 66 18.70 13.14 8.97
N ARG A 67 19.59 12.92 7.99
CA ARG A 67 20.95 12.43 8.22
C ARG A 67 21.76 13.39 9.09
N ASP A 68 21.72 14.70 8.80
CA ASP A 68 22.51 15.69 9.52
C ASP A 68 22.05 15.77 10.98
N ARG A 69 20.76 15.68 11.24
CA ARG A 69 20.22 15.57 12.61
C ARG A 69 20.63 14.29 13.30
N TYR A 70 20.61 13.15 12.61
CA TYR A 70 21.08 11.86 13.14
C TYR A 70 22.54 11.93 13.60
N HIS A 71 23.40 12.65 12.88
CA HIS A 71 24.81 12.81 13.27
C HIS A 71 25.05 13.87 14.35
N ALA A 72 24.22 14.88 14.44
CA ALA A 72 24.42 16.02 15.33
C ALA A 72 23.70 15.89 16.68
N GLU A 73 22.57 15.18 16.75
CA GLU A 73 21.71 15.13 17.93
C GLU A 73 21.69 13.71 18.52
N ASP A 74 22.15 13.53 19.76
CA ASP A 74 22.21 12.22 20.43
C ASP A 74 20.81 11.60 20.60
N ASP A 75 19.79 12.41 20.97
CA ASP A 75 18.41 11.98 21.09
C ASP A 75 17.84 11.44 19.75
N VAL A 76 18.20 12.08 18.64
CA VAL A 76 17.79 11.61 17.30
C VAL A 76 18.51 10.31 16.95
N ARG A 77 19.78 10.20 17.30
CA ARG A 77 20.56 8.97 17.07
C ARG A 77 19.97 7.79 17.82
N ASP A 78 19.72 7.94 19.12
CA ASP A 78 19.15 6.86 19.96
C ASP A 78 17.76 6.42 19.43
N LEU A 79 16.94 7.39 19.02
CA LEU A 79 15.64 7.13 18.45
C LEU A 79 15.75 6.36 17.12
N VAL A 80 16.61 6.78 16.21
CA VAL A 80 16.78 6.15 14.89
C VAL A 80 17.43 4.78 15.02
N ASP A 81 18.43 4.61 15.88
CA ASP A 81 19.09 3.32 16.11
C ASP A 81 18.12 2.28 16.68
N LEU A 82 17.20 2.67 17.55
CA LEU A 82 16.13 1.77 18.00
C LEU A 82 15.13 1.48 16.87
N ALA A 83 14.74 2.50 16.11
CA ALA A 83 13.81 2.33 15.00
C ALA A 83 14.36 1.42 13.89
N LEU A 84 15.66 1.49 13.60
CA LEU A 84 16.36 0.59 12.67
C LEU A 84 16.27 -0.89 13.07
N GLN A 85 16.28 -1.19 14.37
CA GLN A 85 16.12 -2.55 14.86
C GLN A 85 14.67 -3.06 14.76
N LEU A 86 13.72 -2.15 14.69
CA LEU A 86 12.28 -2.46 14.60
C LEU A 86 11.77 -2.46 13.16
N GLU A 87 12.46 -1.78 12.25
CA GLU A 87 12.07 -1.72 10.85
C GLU A 87 11.99 -3.14 10.25
N ASP A 88 11.04 -3.36 9.37
CA ASP A 88 10.74 -4.64 8.72
C ASP A 88 10.30 -5.79 9.63
N LEU A 89 10.24 -5.61 10.95
CA LEU A 89 9.64 -6.63 11.81
C LEU A 89 8.15 -6.76 11.51
N THR A 90 7.68 -8.01 11.43
CA THR A 90 6.26 -8.30 11.26
C THR A 90 5.46 -7.78 12.46
N ARG A 91 4.50 -6.90 12.20
CA ARG A 91 3.66 -6.26 13.21
C ARG A 91 2.31 -6.94 13.35
N ASN A 92 1.71 -7.28 12.24
CA ASN A 92 0.37 -7.87 12.21
C ASN A 92 0.21 -8.84 11.03
N ALA A 93 -0.77 -9.72 11.18
CA ALA A 93 -1.27 -10.57 10.13
C ALA A 93 -2.68 -10.09 9.75
N GLY A 94 -2.95 -9.97 8.48
CA GLY A 94 -4.23 -9.55 7.94
C GLY A 94 -4.72 -10.49 6.84
N LYS A 95 -5.94 -10.25 6.38
CA LYS A 95 -6.50 -10.97 5.23
C LYS A 95 -6.31 -10.14 3.98
N HIS A 96 -5.81 -10.77 2.91
CA HIS A 96 -5.76 -10.14 1.60
C HIS A 96 -7.17 -9.74 1.15
N ALA A 97 -7.33 -8.53 0.62
CA ALA A 97 -8.64 -7.96 0.32
C ALA A 97 -9.47 -8.77 -0.69
N GLY A 98 -8.81 -9.41 -1.66
CA GLY A 98 -9.46 -10.16 -2.73
C GLY A 98 -8.71 -11.42 -3.16
N GLY A 99 -7.60 -11.76 -2.49
CA GLY A 99 -6.78 -12.91 -2.85
C GLY A 99 -7.39 -14.23 -2.39
N VAL A 100 -7.51 -15.15 -3.32
CA VAL A 100 -7.88 -16.54 -3.06
C VAL A 100 -6.88 -17.46 -3.73
N VAL A 101 -6.62 -18.62 -3.13
CA VAL A 101 -5.82 -19.68 -3.72
C VAL A 101 -6.69 -20.85 -4.16
N ILE A 102 -6.29 -21.48 -5.25
CA ILE A 102 -6.90 -22.72 -5.74
C ILE A 102 -5.84 -23.80 -5.64
N ALA A 103 -6.22 -24.94 -5.04
CA ALA A 103 -5.36 -26.10 -4.87
C ALA A 103 -6.02 -27.34 -5.47
N PRO A 104 -5.24 -28.30 -6.00
CA PRO A 104 -5.75 -29.55 -6.56
C PRO A 104 -6.20 -30.55 -5.48
N SER A 105 -5.76 -30.39 -4.24
CA SER A 105 -6.13 -31.17 -3.05
C SER A 105 -6.35 -30.25 -1.86
N PRO A 106 -6.67 -30.75 -0.65
CA PRO A 106 -6.86 -29.90 0.52
C PRO A 106 -5.69 -28.94 0.73
N LEU A 107 -5.98 -27.66 1.00
CA LEU A 107 -4.96 -26.62 1.20
C LEU A 107 -3.95 -26.95 2.31
N SER A 108 -4.37 -27.76 3.30
CA SER A 108 -3.49 -28.24 4.38
C SER A 108 -2.33 -29.12 3.90
N ASP A 109 -2.39 -29.66 2.69
CA ASP A 109 -1.30 -30.43 2.08
C ASP A 109 -0.16 -29.51 1.58
N PHE A 110 -0.46 -28.22 1.38
CA PHE A 110 0.47 -27.23 0.81
C PHE A 110 0.94 -26.20 1.84
N CYS A 111 0.06 -25.77 2.72
CA CYS A 111 0.40 -24.73 3.70
C CYS A 111 -0.43 -24.86 4.99
N PRO A 112 0.10 -24.39 6.12
CA PRO A 112 -0.66 -24.26 7.35
C PRO A 112 -1.81 -23.28 7.17
N LEU A 113 -2.93 -23.53 7.83
CA LEU A 113 -4.10 -22.68 7.82
C LEU A 113 -4.32 -22.06 9.20
N PHE A 114 -4.88 -20.86 9.20
CA PHE A 114 -5.30 -20.13 10.38
C PHE A 114 -6.76 -19.72 10.25
N ALA A 115 -7.51 -19.83 11.34
CA ALA A 115 -8.86 -19.31 11.42
C ALA A 115 -9.04 -18.54 12.72
N GLU A 116 -9.52 -17.30 12.61
CA GLU A 116 -10.01 -16.58 13.78
C GLU A 116 -11.33 -17.18 14.23
N HIS A 117 -11.59 -17.16 15.53
CA HIS A 117 -12.88 -17.50 16.10
C HIS A 117 -13.61 -16.24 16.56
N ASP A 118 -14.92 -16.22 16.40
CA ASP A 118 -15.74 -15.18 17.00
C ASP A 118 -15.87 -15.40 18.53
N PRO A 119 -16.40 -14.44 19.28
CA PRO A 119 -16.59 -14.61 20.72
C PRO A 119 -17.46 -15.82 21.11
N GLU A 120 -18.30 -16.29 20.19
CA GLU A 120 -19.14 -17.48 20.37
C GLU A 120 -18.44 -18.78 19.98
N GLY A 121 -17.14 -18.73 19.65
CA GLY A 121 -16.32 -19.90 19.32
C GLY A 121 -16.53 -20.45 17.91
N ARG A 122 -17.26 -19.75 17.04
CA ARG A 122 -17.42 -20.15 15.64
C ARG A 122 -16.22 -19.71 14.84
N GLY A 123 -15.59 -20.65 14.13
CA GLY A 123 -14.47 -20.36 13.25
C GLY A 123 -14.89 -19.49 12.07
N LYS A 124 -14.14 -18.44 11.80
CA LYS A 124 -14.22 -17.68 10.55
C LYS A 124 -13.59 -18.48 9.41
N SER A 125 -13.85 -18.07 8.17
CA SER A 125 -13.22 -18.70 7.00
C SER A 125 -11.70 -18.78 7.15
N PRO A 126 -11.09 -19.95 6.92
CA PRO A 126 -9.65 -20.13 7.07
C PRO A 126 -8.87 -19.28 6.05
N VAL A 127 -7.69 -18.85 6.46
CA VAL A 127 -6.70 -18.18 5.63
C VAL A 127 -5.40 -18.98 5.63
N THR A 128 -4.62 -18.88 4.56
CA THR A 128 -3.27 -19.45 4.54
C THR A 128 -2.40 -18.73 5.57
N GLN A 129 -1.49 -19.44 6.24
CA GLN A 129 -0.45 -18.79 7.04
C GLN A 129 0.72 -18.29 6.18
N PHE A 130 0.85 -18.83 4.97
CA PHE A 130 1.75 -18.28 3.97
C PHE A 130 1.14 -17.02 3.34
N ASP A 131 1.99 -16.05 3.06
CA ASP A 131 1.59 -14.81 2.39
C ASP A 131 1.44 -15.01 0.86
N LYS A 132 1.25 -13.89 0.15
CA LYS A 132 1.02 -13.90 -1.31
C LYS A 132 2.20 -14.48 -2.12
N ASP A 133 3.41 -14.32 -1.64
CA ASP A 133 4.63 -14.74 -2.34
C ASP A 133 4.95 -16.22 -1.99
N ASP A 134 4.80 -16.59 -0.73
CA ASP A 134 5.02 -17.95 -0.25
C ASP A 134 4.00 -18.95 -0.83
N VAL A 135 2.70 -18.56 -0.98
CA VAL A 135 1.71 -19.45 -1.60
C VAL A 135 2.04 -19.75 -3.06
N GLU A 136 2.62 -18.80 -3.80
CA GLU A 136 3.10 -19.04 -5.16
C GLU A 136 4.36 -19.90 -5.17
N ALA A 137 5.27 -19.69 -4.23
CA ALA A 137 6.51 -20.46 -4.11
C ALA A 137 6.26 -21.95 -3.84
N VAL A 138 5.20 -22.32 -3.11
CA VAL A 138 4.81 -23.72 -2.90
C VAL A 138 3.95 -24.29 -4.04
N GLY A 139 3.78 -23.55 -5.14
CA GLY A 139 3.11 -24.01 -6.36
C GLY A 139 1.60 -23.85 -6.36
N LEU A 140 1.02 -23.08 -5.48
CA LEU A 140 -0.41 -22.74 -5.51
C LEU A 140 -0.69 -21.60 -6.50
N VAL A 141 -1.86 -21.65 -7.12
CA VAL A 141 -2.33 -20.59 -8.03
C VAL A 141 -3.13 -19.57 -7.23
N LYS A 142 -2.70 -18.31 -7.33
CA LYS A 142 -3.36 -17.17 -6.69
C LYS A 142 -4.25 -16.42 -7.69
N PHE A 143 -5.45 -16.07 -7.26
CA PHE A 143 -6.37 -15.19 -7.97
C PHE A 143 -6.74 -14.00 -7.10
N ASP A 144 -6.63 -12.79 -7.65
CA ASP A 144 -7.00 -11.57 -6.97
C ASP A 144 -8.32 -11.02 -7.53
N PHE A 145 -9.38 -11.09 -6.73
CA PHE A 145 -10.70 -10.56 -7.07
C PHE A 145 -10.88 -9.20 -6.38
N LEU A 146 -10.35 -8.16 -7.01
CA LEU A 146 -10.48 -6.79 -6.52
C LEU A 146 -11.49 -6.02 -7.38
N GLY A 147 -12.57 -5.57 -6.75
CA GLY A 147 -13.55 -4.69 -7.38
C GLY A 147 -13.20 -3.22 -7.17
N LEU A 148 -13.41 -2.39 -8.19
CA LEU A 148 -13.26 -0.94 -8.10
C LEU A 148 -14.65 -0.29 -8.04
N ARG A 149 -14.95 0.41 -6.95
CA ARG A 149 -16.20 1.19 -6.83
C ARG A 149 -16.32 2.25 -7.92
N THR A 150 -15.21 2.83 -8.34
CA THR A 150 -15.16 3.82 -9.42
C THR A 150 -15.72 3.26 -10.73
N LEU A 151 -15.44 1.99 -11.06
CA LEU A 151 -16.01 1.37 -12.27
C LEU A 151 -17.55 1.26 -12.21
N THR A 152 -18.10 1.01 -11.02
CA THR A 152 -19.56 1.01 -10.83
C THR A 152 -20.15 2.40 -11.03
N ILE A 153 -19.48 3.44 -10.54
CA ILE A 153 -19.91 4.84 -10.73
C ILE A 153 -19.87 5.21 -12.22
N ILE A 154 -18.82 4.83 -12.92
CA ILE A 154 -18.70 5.05 -14.38
C ILE A 154 -19.82 4.31 -15.12
N ASP A 155 -20.10 3.05 -14.80
CA ASP A 155 -21.20 2.29 -15.39
C ASP A 155 -22.56 2.97 -15.19
N TRP A 156 -22.83 3.47 -13.99
CA TRP A 156 -24.05 4.23 -13.72
C TRP A 156 -24.13 5.53 -14.51
N ALA A 157 -23.02 6.26 -14.62
CA ALA A 157 -22.95 7.47 -15.41
C ALA A 157 -23.24 7.20 -16.90
N VAL A 158 -22.62 6.16 -17.46
CA VAL A 158 -22.85 5.73 -18.85
C VAL A 158 -24.31 5.32 -19.07
N LYS A 159 -24.91 4.55 -18.17
CA LYS A 159 -26.32 4.19 -18.23
C LYS A 159 -27.23 5.41 -18.23
N ALA A 160 -26.96 6.38 -17.35
CA ALA A 160 -27.72 7.63 -17.27
C ALA A 160 -27.58 8.48 -18.55
N ILE A 161 -26.37 8.58 -19.11
CA ILE A 161 -26.12 9.27 -20.38
C ILE A 161 -26.88 8.58 -21.51
N ASN A 162 -26.84 7.26 -21.59
CA ASN A 162 -27.48 6.51 -22.67
C ASN A 162 -29.02 6.61 -22.63
N VAL A 163 -29.62 6.73 -21.44
CA VAL A 163 -31.04 7.05 -21.32
C VAL A 163 -31.34 8.43 -21.94
N ARG A 164 -30.49 9.43 -21.74
CA ARG A 164 -30.64 10.78 -22.34
C ARG A 164 -30.41 10.72 -23.85
N HIS A 165 -29.39 10.00 -24.32
CA HIS A 165 -29.13 9.83 -25.75
C HIS A 165 -30.30 9.20 -26.47
N ALA A 166 -30.89 8.14 -25.92
CA ALA A 166 -32.05 7.47 -26.49
C ALA A 166 -33.25 8.41 -26.67
N ARG A 167 -33.50 9.31 -25.67
CA ARG A 167 -34.56 10.31 -25.74
C ARG A 167 -34.30 11.40 -26.81
N ALA A 168 -33.03 11.67 -27.09
CA ALA A 168 -32.57 12.64 -28.06
C ALA A 168 -32.33 12.07 -29.47
N GLY A 169 -32.57 10.76 -29.67
CA GLY A 169 -32.28 10.05 -30.93
C GLY A 169 -30.77 9.94 -31.25
N LEU A 170 -29.91 10.07 -30.23
CA LEU A 170 -28.47 9.96 -30.38
C LEU A 170 -28.01 8.49 -30.17
N PRO A 171 -26.89 8.09 -30.78
CA PRO A 171 -26.32 6.77 -30.56
C PRO A 171 -25.88 6.62 -29.10
N PRO A 172 -25.84 5.38 -28.56
CA PRO A 172 -25.33 5.13 -27.21
C PRO A 172 -23.85 5.49 -27.11
N LEU A 173 -23.45 6.01 -25.94
CA LEU A 173 -22.06 6.22 -25.59
C LEU A 173 -21.39 4.88 -25.38
N ASP A 174 -20.30 4.63 -26.10
CA ASP A 174 -19.38 3.50 -25.89
C ASP A 174 -18.06 4.06 -25.33
N ILE A 175 -17.76 3.73 -24.08
CA ILE A 175 -16.51 4.16 -23.41
C ILE A 175 -15.28 3.58 -24.12
N ALA A 176 -15.37 2.35 -24.63
CA ALA A 176 -14.26 1.71 -25.30
C ALA A 176 -13.87 2.38 -26.64
N ALA A 177 -14.82 3.13 -27.22
CA ALA A 177 -14.58 3.87 -28.46
C ALA A 177 -14.04 5.29 -28.24
N ILE A 178 -13.85 5.75 -27.01
CA ILE A 178 -13.30 7.07 -26.69
C ILE A 178 -11.82 7.14 -27.10
N PRO A 179 -11.41 8.10 -27.96
CA PRO A 179 -10.00 8.28 -28.31
C PRO A 179 -9.16 8.63 -27.09
N LEU A 180 -8.09 7.89 -26.83
CA LEU A 180 -7.19 8.14 -25.70
C LEU A 180 -6.05 9.11 -26.05
N ASP A 181 -5.93 9.51 -27.31
CA ASP A 181 -4.87 10.34 -27.87
C ASP A 181 -5.34 11.76 -28.23
N ASP A 182 -6.53 12.17 -27.76
CA ASP A 182 -7.03 13.53 -28.00
C ASP A 182 -6.21 14.56 -27.23
N ALA A 183 -5.30 15.23 -27.95
CA ALA A 183 -4.40 16.25 -27.42
C ALA A 183 -5.14 17.42 -26.75
N SER A 184 -6.39 17.73 -27.15
CA SER A 184 -7.18 18.80 -26.54
C SER A 184 -7.56 18.47 -25.08
N VAL A 185 -7.89 17.21 -24.78
CA VAL A 185 -8.20 16.76 -23.43
C VAL A 185 -6.98 16.92 -22.52
N TYR A 186 -5.80 16.52 -22.99
CA TYR A 186 -4.56 16.66 -22.20
C TYR A 186 -4.22 18.12 -21.94
N ARG A 187 -4.35 19.00 -22.94
CA ARG A 187 -4.03 20.41 -22.81
C ARG A 187 -5.10 21.19 -22.01
N ASP A 188 -6.36 20.98 -22.31
CA ASP A 188 -7.44 21.88 -21.83
C ASP A 188 -8.10 21.37 -20.55
N VAL A 189 -7.98 20.07 -20.25
CA VAL A 189 -8.53 19.45 -19.04
C VAL A 189 -7.42 19.08 -18.05
N PHE A 190 -6.52 18.17 -18.42
CA PHE A 190 -5.52 17.65 -17.47
C PHE A 190 -4.46 18.68 -17.10
N ALA A 191 -3.86 19.40 -18.07
CA ALA A 191 -2.84 20.41 -17.79
C ALA A 191 -3.36 21.59 -16.98
N ASN A 192 -4.66 21.89 -17.08
CA ASN A 192 -5.30 22.96 -16.33
C ASN A 192 -5.95 22.49 -14.99
N GLY A 193 -5.82 21.21 -14.64
CA GLY A 193 -6.42 20.68 -13.42
C GLY A 193 -7.94 20.63 -13.41
N ASN A 194 -8.60 20.74 -14.56
CA ASN A 194 -10.07 20.75 -14.69
C ASN A 194 -10.65 19.33 -14.76
N THR A 195 -10.05 18.40 -14.04
CA THR A 195 -10.44 16.98 -14.07
C THR A 195 -11.74 16.67 -13.33
N GLY A 196 -12.32 17.65 -12.65
CA GLY A 196 -13.45 17.42 -11.76
C GLY A 196 -13.04 16.69 -10.48
N SER A 197 -13.89 16.71 -9.47
CA SER A 197 -13.72 15.85 -8.28
C SER A 197 -14.48 14.54 -8.51
N VAL A 198 -13.75 13.45 -8.64
CA VAL A 198 -14.32 12.10 -8.66
C VAL A 198 -13.99 11.41 -7.35
#